data_d1bce5579b3963755a14ed9bdb6a766f
#
_entry.id   d1bce5579b3963755a14ed9bdb6a766f
#
_cell.length_a   1.000
_cell.length_b   1.000
_cell.length_c   1.000
_cell.angle_alpha   90.00
_cell.angle_beta   90.00
_cell.angle_gamma   90.00
#
_symmetry.space_group_name_H-M   'P 1'
#
loop_
_entity.id
_entity.type
_entity.pdbx_description
1 polymer ?
#
loop_
_entity_poly.entity_id
_entity_poly.type
_entity_poly.pdbx_seq_one_letter_code
_entity_poly.pdbx_strand_id
1 'polypeptide(L)'
;MTPELVLRHDLTLVPVKKSILPLLLEAYNEDPDAAQVALPWLIPGMNVQGQLSDMLFDVENQSDIDRLHFWWIRSDDNDSFVGLIGLGDELQLLHSSYNLGYWVRTSYQRQGIAKLATNVILQWLEDRAIQQQLNHRIEITVHPHNKPGLATAERICKEWDGEIVAEFIGIEIAERTVPHRLHIIDLPRGGAQ
;
A
#
# COMPACT_ATOMS: atom_id res chain seq x y z
N MET A 1 -3.16 -1.27 16.97
CA MET A 1 -4.42 -1.68 16.29
C MET A 1 -4.67 -0.75 15.11
N THR A 2 -4.96 -1.30 13.94
CA THR A 2 -5.26 -0.55 12.70
C THR A 2 -6.66 0.08 12.80
N PRO A 3 -6.80 1.42 12.73
CA PRO A 3 -8.09 2.09 12.86
C PRO A 3 -8.87 2.12 11.54
N GLU A 4 -10.17 2.35 11.61
CA GLU A 4 -10.96 2.81 10.47
C GLU A 4 -10.71 4.30 10.23
N LEU A 5 -10.52 4.72 8.96
CA LEU A 5 -10.19 6.10 8.59
C LEU A 5 -11.09 6.58 7.44
N VAL A 6 -11.72 7.73 7.60
CA VAL A 6 -12.55 8.33 6.54
C VAL A 6 -11.64 8.99 5.50
N LEU A 7 -11.82 8.64 4.22
CA LEU A 7 -11.12 9.28 3.10
C LEU A 7 -11.86 10.51 2.59
N ARG A 8 -13.13 10.35 2.36
CA ARG A 8 -14.09 11.36 1.92
C ARG A 8 -15.51 10.85 2.19
N HIS A 9 -16.54 11.63 1.89
CA HIS A 9 -17.93 11.33 2.24
C HIS A 9 -18.48 9.97 1.74
N ASP A 10 -17.89 9.42 0.69
CA ASP A 10 -18.33 8.17 0.02
C ASP A 10 -17.28 7.04 0.09
N LEU A 11 -16.12 7.27 0.74
CA LEU A 11 -15.03 6.30 0.83
C LEU A 11 -14.43 6.22 2.23
N THR A 12 -14.30 5.00 2.72
CA THR A 12 -13.70 4.69 4.02
C THR A 12 -12.59 3.65 3.90
N LEU A 13 -11.48 3.86 4.61
CA LEU A 13 -10.45 2.84 4.84
C LEU A 13 -10.88 1.95 6.00
N VAL A 14 -11.15 0.69 5.72
CA VAL A 14 -11.57 -0.31 6.70
C VAL A 14 -10.43 -1.30 6.92
N PRO A 15 -10.04 -1.60 8.17
CA PRO A 15 -9.01 -2.61 8.43
C PRO A 15 -9.31 -3.94 7.75
N VAL A 16 -8.30 -4.52 7.13
CA VAL A 16 -8.43 -5.79 6.41
C VAL A 16 -8.75 -6.93 7.37
N LYS A 17 -9.68 -7.80 6.96
CA LYS A 17 -10.02 -9.07 7.60
C LYS A 17 -10.17 -10.16 6.55
N LYS A 18 -10.06 -11.41 6.95
CA LYS A 18 -10.25 -12.57 6.05
C LYS A 18 -11.58 -12.56 5.32
N SER A 19 -12.62 -11.99 5.93
CA SER A 19 -13.97 -11.92 5.35
C SER A 19 -14.06 -11.16 4.03
N ILE A 20 -13.07 -10.32 3.68
CA ILE A 20 -13.07 -9.57 2.41
C ILE A 20 -12.59 -10.38 1.21
N LEU A 21 -12.11 -11.62 1.41
CA LEU A 21 -11.57 -12.45 0.31
C LEU A 21 -12.48 -12.54 -0.92
N PRO A 22 -13.80 -12.72 -0.80
CA PRO A 22 -14.68 -12.75 -1.99
C PRO A 22 -14.68 -11.43 -2.77
N LEU A 23 -14.70 -10.28 -2.08
CA LEU A 23 -14.66 -8.95 -2.70
C LEU A 23 -13.30 -8.67 -3.36
N LEU A 24 -12.22 -9.11 -2.73
CA LEU A 24 -10.87 -8.98 -3.26
C LEU A 24 -10.67 -9.82 -4.52
N LEU A 25 -11.20 -11.05 -4.55
CA LEU A 25 -11.18 -11.93 -5.72
C LEU A 25 -12.04 -11.37 -6.86
N GLU A 26 -13.20 -10.81 -6.57
CA GLU A 26 -14.04 -10.14 -7.57
C GLU A 26 -13.28 -8.98 -8.23
N ALA A 27 -12.66 -8.13 -7.41
CA ALA A 27 -11.87 -7.00 -7.90
C ALA A 27 -10.63 -7.44 -8.70
N TYR A 28 -9.95 -8.50 -8.27
CA TYR A 28 -8.83 -9.10 -9.02
C TYR A 28 -9.29 -9.59 -10.40
N ASN A 29 -10.42 -10.29 -10.47
CA ASN A 29 -10.93 -10.88 -11.71
C ASN A 29 -11.47 -9.84 -12.71
N GLU A 30 -11.64 -8.59 -12.31
CA GLU A 30 -12.00 -7.50 -13.23
C GLU A 30 -10.87 -7.20 -14.21
N ASP A 31 -9.62 -7.20 -13.74
CA ASP A 31 -8.42 -6.95 -14.54
C ASP A 31 -7.19 -7.60 -13.87
N PRO A 32 -6.99 -8.91 -14.07
CA PRO A 32 -5.89 -9.63 -13.42
C PRO A 32 -4.50 -9.09 -13.77
N ASP A 33 -4.30 -8.63 -15.00
CA ASP A 33 -3.01 -8.10 -15.45
C ASP A 33 -2.67 -6.79 -14.72
N ALA A 34 -3.63 -5.88 -14.60
CA ALA A 34 -3.44 -4.63 -13.84
C ALA A 34 -3.24 -4.91 -12.35
N ALA A 35 -3.95 -5.87 -11.78
CA ALA A 35 -3.79 -6.28 -10.39
C ALA A 35 -2.39 -6.85 -10.12
N GLN A 36 -1.87 -7.71 -10.99
CA GLN A 36 -0.53 -8.28 -10.85
C GLN A 36 0.59 -7.24 -10.96
N VAL A 37 0.41 -6.22 -11.79
CA VAL A 37 1.36 -5.08 -11.87
C VAL A 37 1.40 -4.28 -10.57
N ALA A 38 0.27 -4.14 -9.89
CA ALA A 38 0.17 -3.40 -8.62
C ALA A 38 0.53 -4.26 -7.39
N LEU A 39 0.35 -5.58 -7.48
CA LEU A 39 0.61 -6.57 -6.43
C LEU A 39 1.68 -7.55 -6.92
N PRO A 40 2.96 -7.14 -7.01
CA PRO A 40 4.03 -7.92 -7.63
C PRO A 40 4.36 -9.24 -6.90
N TRP A 41 3.92 -9.39 -5.66
CA TRP A 41 4.04 -10.63 -4.87
C TRP A 41 3.06 -11.72 -5.31
N LEU A 42 2.01 -11.39 -6.09
CA LEU A 42 1.17 -12.40 -6.72
C LEU A 42 1.93 -13.09 -7.85
N ILE A 43 2.13 -14.40 -7.72
CA ILE A 43 2.87 -15.22 -8.68
C ILE A 43 1.90 -15.69 -9.76
N PRO A 44 2.07 -15.27 -11.04
CA PRO A 44 1.24 -15.71 -12.14
C PRO A 44 1.27 -17.24 -12.30
N GLY A 45 0.10 -17.82 -12.60
CA GLY A 45 -0.03 -19.27 -12.82
C GLY A 45 -0.15 -20.12 -11.54
N MET A 46 0.03 -19.52 -10.37
CA MET A 46 -0.27 -20.16 -9.08
C MET A 46 -1.71 -19.88 -8.64
N ASN A 47 -2.17 -20.60 -7.60
CA ASN A 47 -3.48 -20.41 -7.01
C ASN A 47 -3.60 -18.99 -6.38
N VAL A 48 -4.15 -18.04 -7.13
CA VAL A 48 -4.34 -16.65 -6.69
C VAL A 48 -5.21 -16.56 -5.43
N GLN A 49 -6.28 -17.36 -5.36
CA GLN A 49 -7.14 -17.38 -4.17
C GLN A 49 -6.37 -17.82 -2.93
N GLY A 50 -5.49 -18.82 -3.05
CA GLY A 50 -4.62 -19.23 -1.95
C GLY A 50 -3.68 -18.12 -1.51
N GLN A 51 -2.97 -17.50 -2.46
CA GLN A 51 -2.04 -16.40 -2.15
C GLN A 51 -2.74 -15.22 -1.47
N LEU A 52 -3.92 -14.81 -1.95
CA LEU A 52 -4.72 -13.75 -1.32
C LEU A 52 -5.22 -14.15 0.06
N SER A 53 -5.65 -15.41 0.24
CA SER A 53 -6.08 -15.92 1.54
C SER A 53 -4.95 -15.94 2.56
N ASP A 54 -3.75 -16.36 2.16
CA ASP A 54 -2.56 -16.39 3.01
C ASP A 54 -2.16 -14.97 3.43
N MET A 55 -2.12 -14.02 2.48
CA MET A 55 -1.87 -12.61 2.78
C MET A 55 -2.89 -12.05 3.78
N LEU A 56 -4.19 -12.29 3.59
CA LEU A 56 -5.22 -11.83 4.51
C LEU A 56 -5.07 -12.44 5.91
N PHE A 57 -4.64 -13.71 5.98
CA PHE A 57 -4.37 -14.39 7.24
C PHE A 57 -3.20 -13.73 7.99
N ASP A 58 -2.11 -13.47 7.30
CA ASP A 58 -0.91 -12.87 7.89
C ASP A 58 -1.19 -11.44 8.36
N VAL A 59 -1.87 -10.64 7.53
CA VAL A 59 -2.25 -9.27 7.86
C VAL A 59 -3.16 -9.22 9.09
N GLU A 60 -4.20 -10.06 9.18
CA GLU A 60 -5.11 -10.09 10.32
C GLU A 60 -4.39 -10.46 11.62
N ASN A 61 -3.48 -11.44 11.58
CA ASN A 61 -2.71 -11.86 12.76
C ASN A 61 -1.63 -10.85 13.18
N GLN A 62 -0.99 -10.16 12.23
CA GLN A 62 0.13 -9.26 12.51
C GLN A 62 -0.31 -7.81 12.79
N SER A 63 -1.52 -7.42 12.40
CA SER A 63 -2.07 -6.11 12.72
C SER A 63 -2.30 -5.91 14.23
N ASP A 64 -2.56 -6.97 14.95
CA ASP A 64 -2.77 -6.93 16.40
C ASP A 64 -1.49 -6.62 17.17
N ILE A 65 -0.33 -6.97 16.64
CA ILE A 65 0.99 -6.68 17.24
C ILE A 65 1.65 -5.42 16.64
N ASP A 66 0.92 -4.62 15.90
CA ASP A 66 1.33 -3.32 15.32
C ASP A 66 2.50 -3.41 14.31
N ARG A 67 2.67 -4.57 13.68
CA ARG A 67 3.72 -4.79 12.65
C ARG A 67 3.26 -4.47 11.25
N LEU A 68 2.00 -4.78 10.92
CA LEU A 68 1.39 -4.56 9.62
C LEU A 68 0.09 -3.78 9.77
N HIS A 69 -0.17 -2.88 8.86
CA HIS A 69 -1.40 -2.11 8.81
C HIS A 69 -1.94 -2.14 7.40
N PHE A 70 -3.03 -2.87 7.17
CA PHE A 70 -3.66 -2.95 5.87
C PHE A 70 -5.12 -2.54 5.95
N TRP A 71 -5.54 -1.77 4.95
CA TRP A 71 -6.91 -1.33 4.78
C TRP A 71 -7.39 -1.70 3.39
N TRP A 72 -8.64 -2.09 3.30
CA TRP A 72 -9.35 -2.02 2.05
C TRP A 72 -10.15 -0.73 1.98
N ILE A 73 -10.25 -0.18 0.78
CA ILE A 73 -11.01 1.03 0.51
C ILE A 73 -12.42 0.58 0.19
N ARG A 74 -13.38 0.96 1.03
CA ARG A 74 -14.80 0.67 0.88
C ARG A 74 -15.51 1.86 0.25
N SER A 75 -16.38 1.61 -0.73
CA SER A 75 -17.42 2.56 -1.13
C SER A 75 -18.56 2.50 -0.12
N ASP A 76 -18.89 3.63 0.51
CA ASP A 76 -19.96 3.71 1.50
C ASP A 76 -21.36 3.72 0.87
N ASP A 77 -21.46 3.96 -0.45
CA ASP A 77 -22.71 3.94 -1.19
C ASP A 77 -23.27 2.52 -1.43
N ASN A 78 -22.37 1.53 -1.59
CA ASN A 78 -22.75 0.17 -2.01
C ASN A 78 -21.89 -0.94 -1.40
N ASP A 79 -21.07 -0.64 -0.39
CA ASP A 79 -20.16 -1.58 0.28
C ASP A 79 -19.17 -2.30 -0.67
N SER A 80 -18.93 -1.74 -1.88
CA SER A 80 -18.04 -2.36 -2.83
C SER A 80 -16.57 -2.16 -2.50
N PHE A 81 -15.74 -3.12 -2.92
CA PHE A 81 -14.29 -3.04 -2.85
C PHE A 81 -13.75 -2.09 -3.93
N VAL A 82 -13.08 -1.03 -3.50
CA VAL A 82 -12.47 0.00 -4.36
C VAL A 82 -10.96 -0.19 -4.49
N GLY A 83 -10.29 -0.70 -3.47
CA GLY A 83 -8.86 -0.89 -3.49
C GLY A 83 -8.29 -1.45 -2.19
N LEU A 84 -6.99 -1.68 -2.21
CA LEU A 84 -6.18 -2.15 -1.07
C LEU A 84 -5.01 -1.20 -0.87
N ILE A 85 -4.69 -0.88 0.37
CA ILE A 85 -3.51 -0.10 0.72
C ILE A 85 -2.95 -0.61 2.04
N GLY A 86 -1.62 -0.66 2.17
CA GLY A 86 -1.02 -1.20 3.36
C GLY A 86 0.38 -0.67 3.66
N LEU A 87 0.70 -0.73 4.93
CA LEU A 87 2.02 -0.57 5.50
C LEU A 87 2.51 -1.97 5.92
N GLY A 88 3.41 -2.54 5.15
CA GLY A 88 3.99 -3.85 5.36
C GLY A 88 5.44 -3.78 5.82
N ASP A 89 5.98 -4.91 6.27
CA ASP A 89 7.38 -5.08 6.65
C ASP A 89 8.23 -5.74 5.54
N GLU A 90 7.60 -6.14 4.45
CA GLU A 90 8.30 -6.69 3.29
C GLU A 90 9.08 -5.61 2.54
N LEU A 91 10.22 -5.99 1.96
CA LEU A 91 11.05 -5.09 1.14
C LEU A 91 11.61 -3.86 1.88
N GLN A 92 11.92 -3.96 3.17
CA GLN A 92 12.61 -2.90 3.92
C GLN A 92 14.09 -2.81 3.50
N LEU A 93 14.34 -2.13 2.39
CA LEU A 93 15.66 -2.08 1.76
C LEU A 93 16.68 -1.23 2.54
N LEU A 94 16.21 -0.23 3.27
CA LEU A 94 17.04 0.72 3.99
C LEU A 94 16.76 0.72 5.52
N HIS A 95 16.42 -0.43 6.09
CA HIS A 95 15.98 -0.53 7.49
C HIS A 95 14.79 0.38 7.80
N SER A 96 13.89 0.50 6.83
CA SER A 96 12.69 1.32 6.95
C SER A 96 11.70 0.71 7.92
N SER A 97 10.83 1.54 8.49
CA SER A 97 9.76 1.07 9.37
C SER A 97 8.70 0.29 8.61
N TYR A 98 8.35 0.79 7.40
CA TYR A 98 7.30 0.19 6.57
C TYR A 98 7.60 0.33 5.08
N ASN A 99 7.13 -0.65 4.30
CA ASN A 99 6.93 -0.52 2.87
C ASN A 99 5.44 -0.23 2.61
N LEU A 100 5.15 0.86 1.90
CA LEU A 100 3.79 1.25 1.56
C LEU A 100 3.45 0.77 0.15
N GLY A 101 2.41 -0.05 0.05
CA GLY A 101 1.85 -0.54 -1.19
C GLY A 101 0.38 -0.12 -1.35
N TYR A 102 -0.06 0.08 -2.59
CA TYR A 102 -1.46 0.39 -2.92
C TYR A 102 -1.88 -0.22 -4.24
N TRP A 103 -3.14 -0.61 -4.30
CA TRP A 103 -3.82 -1.06 -5.50
C TRP A 103 -5.24 -0.50 -5.52
N VAL A 104 -5.67 0.05 -6.65
CA VAL A 104 -7.03 0.51 -6.88
C VAL A 104 -7.65 -0.31 -8.00
N ARG A 105 -8.83 -0.86 -7.76
CA ARG A 105 -9.64 -1.62 -8.72
C ARG A 105 -9.82 -0.83 -10.00
N THR A 106 -9.72 -1.47 -11.14
CA THR A 106 -9.63 -0.83 -12.47
C THR A 106 -10.78 0.15 -12.75
N SER A 107 -12.01 -0.22 -12.39
CA SER A 107 -13.19 0.65 -12.53
C SER A 107 -13.17 1.94 -11.69
N TYR A 108 -12.32 2.01 -10.66
CA TYR A 108 -12.17 3.17 -9.77
C TYR A 108 -10.85 3.95 -9.98
N GLN A 109 -10.04 3.56 -10.95
CA GLN A 109 -8.78 4.24 -11.24
C GLN A 109 -8.98 5.65 -11.81
N ARG A 110 -7.90 6.45 -11.85
CA ARG A 110 -7.86 7.83 -12.37
C ARG A 110 -8.70 8.85 -11.59
N GLN A 111 -9.18 8.51 -10.40
CA GLN A 111 -9.93 9.39 -9.51
C GLN A 111 -9.10 9.95 -8.35
N GLY A 112 -7.78 9.72 -8.36
CA GLY A 112 -6.87 10.18 -7.29
C GLY A 112 -6.99 9.40 -5.98
N ILE A 113 -7.73 8.29 -5.95
CA ILE A 113 -8.02 7.53 -4.72
C ILE A 113 -6.76 7.01 -4.05
N ALA A 114 -5.80 6.44 -4.79
CA ALA A 114 -4.55 5.94 -4.22
C ALA A 114 -3.77 7.04 -3.49
N LYS A 115 -3.65 8.23 -4.10
CA LYS A 115 -2.99 9.38 -3.49
C LYS A 115 -3.73 9.85 -2.23
N LEU A 116 -5.05 9.95 -2.30
CA LEU A 116 -5.87 10.37 -1.16
C LEU A 116 -5.72 9.38 0.00
N ALA A 117 -5.84 8.09 -0.26
CA ALA A 117 -5.69 7.04 0.75
C ALA A 117 -4.29 7.07 1.40
N THR A 118 -3.25 7.20 0.57
CA THR A 118 -1.87 7.30 1.07
C THR A 118 -1.69 8.52 1.96
N ASN A 119 -2.18 9.69 1.59
CA ASN A 119 -2.07 10.90 2.40
C ASN A 119 -2.74 10.75 3.77
N VAL A 120 -3.93 10.14 3.82
CA VAL A 120 -4.63 9.88 5.09
C VAL A 120 -3.83 8.93 5.98
N ILE A 121 -3.25 7.88 5.42
CA ILE A 121 -2.43 6.92 6.17
C ILE A 121 -1.12 7.55 6.65
N LEU A 122 -0.43 8.31 5.82
CA LEU A 122 0.80 9.00 6.21
C LEU A 122 0.52 10.03 7.32
N GLN A 123 -0.59 10.77 7.25
CA GLN A 123 -0.98 11.68 8.32
C GLN A 123 -1.28 10.94 9.63
N TRP A 124 -2.02 9.84 9.57
CA TRP A 124 -2.27 8.99 10.74
C TRP A 124 -0.97 8.46 11.36
N LEU A 125 -0.02 8.05 10.52
CA LEU A 125 1.28 7.55 10.99
C LEU A 125 2.16 8.66 11.55
N GLU A 126 2.15 9.85 10.95
CA GLU A 126 2.85 11.04 11.45
C GLU A 126 2.34 11.46 12.82
N ASP A 127 1.01 11.53 13.00
CA ASP A 127 0.39 11.86 14.28
C ASP A 127 0.81 10.88 15.38
N ARG A 128 0.87 9.57 15.06
CA ARG A 128 1.37 8.53 15.98
C ARG A 128 2.86 8.71 16.28
N ALA A 129 3.67 8.95 15.27
CA ALA A 129 5.10 9.16 15.41
C ALA A 129 5.39 10.33 16.39
N ILE A 130 4.67 11.43 16.24
CA ILE A 130 4.77 12.59 17.14
C ILE A 130 4.36 12.22 18.57
N GLN A 131 3.20 11.55 18.74
CA GLN A 131 2.70 11.16 20.06
C GLN A 131 3.61 10.19 20.79
N GLN A 132 4.23 9.26 20.06
CA GLN A 132 5.09 8.21 20.61
C GLN A 132 6.57 8.61 20.61
N GLN A 133 6.93 9.78 20.08
CA GLN A 133 8.31 10.24 19.92
C GLN A 133 9.16 9.25 19.11
N LEU A 134 8.58 8.69 18.05
CA LEU A 134 9.22 7.76 17.13
C LEU A 134 9.50 8.44 15.79
N ASN A 135 10.49 7.90 15.08
CA ASN A 135 10.73 8.24 13.68
C ASN A 135 10.39 7.03 12.81
N HIS A 136 9.71 7.28 11.72
CA HIS A 136 9.40 6.26 10.73
C HIS A 136 9.99 6.64 9.38
N ARG A 137 10.62 5.69 8.73
CA ARG A 137 11.00 5.77 7.32
C ARG A 137 10.08 4.87 6.52
N ILE A 138 9.42 5.44 5.52
CA ILE A 138 8.47 4.75 4.67
C ILE A 138 9.07 4.61 3.27
N GLU A 139 9.13 3.39 2.76
CA GLU A 139 9.51 3.10 1.39
C GLU A 139 8.28 2.90 0.52
N ILE A 140 8.32 3.42 -0.71
CA ILE A 140 7.36 3.09 -1.77
C ILE A 140 8.16 2.60 -2.97
N THR A 141 7.98 1.34 -3.34
CA THR A 141 8.67 0.73 -4.48
C THR A 141 7.69 0.53 -5.64
N VAL A 142 8.06 1.03 -6.82
CA VAL A 142 7.19 0.94 -7.99
C VAL A 142 7.96 0.43 -9.21
N HIS A 143 7.40 -0.60 -9.86
CA HIS A 143 7.96 -1.12 -11.11
C HIS A 143 7.94 -0.07 -12.22
N PRO A 144 9.01 0.09 -13.03
CA PRO A 144 9.11 1.14 -14.07
C PRO A 144 7.99 1.12 -15.11
N HIS A 145 7.40 -0.03 -15.38
CA HIS A 145 6.28 -0.15 -16.31
C HIS A 145 4.92 0.21 -15.68
N ASN A 146 4.83 0.28 -14.36
CA ASN A 146 3.64 0.79 -13.67
C ASN A 146 3.62 2.33 -13.69
N LYS A 147 3.41 2.91 -14.87
CA LYS A 147 3.41 4.38 -15.04
C LYS A 147 2.40 5.11 -14.14
N PRO A 148 1.16 4.64 -13.96
CA PRO A 148 0.22 5.26 -13.02
C PRO A 148 0.72 5.22 -11.57
N GLY A 149 1.31 4.09 -11.15
CA GLY A 149 1.91 3.92 -9.83
C GLY A 149 3.08 4.89 -9.60
N LEU A 150 4.00 5.00 -10.58
CA LEU A 150 5.11 5.96 -10.55
C LEU A 150 4.61 7.40 -10.38
N ALA A 151 3.69 7.83 -11.24
CA ALA A 151 3.15 9.19 -11.17
C ALA A 151 2.45 9.48 -9.84
N THR A 152 1.83 8.48 -9.22
CA THR A 152 1.23 8.59 -7.89
C THR A 152 2.29 8.69 -6.81
N ALA A 153 3.29 7.81 -6.79
CA ALA A 153 4.37 7.81 -5.82
C ALA A 153 5.21 9.09 -5.86
N GLU A 154 5.53 9.60 -7.06
CA GLU A 154 6.24 10.87 -7.25
C GLU A 154 5.46 12.06 -6.67
N ARG A 155 4.15 12.11 -6.87
CA ARG A 155 3.29 13.19 -6.30
C ARG A 155 3.22 13.11 -4.79
N ILE A 156 3.09 11.92 -4.23
CA ILE A 156 3.10 11.70 -2.79
C ILE A 156 4.45 12.13 -2.21
N CYS A 157 5.54 11.65 -2.79
CA CYS A 157 6.89 12.01 -2.35
C CYS A 157 7.11 13.52 -2.33
N LYS A 158 6.70 14.22 -3.39
CA LYS A 158 6.77 15.68 -3.48
C LYS A 158 5.94 16.40 -2.43
N GLU A 159 4.76 15.87 -2.10
CA GLU A 159 3.84 16.47 -1.11
C GLU A 159 4.33 16.27 0.32
N TRP A 160 5.09 15.20 0.55
CA TRP A 160 5.63 14.83 1.86
C TRP A 160 7.12 15.14 2.03
N ASP A 161 7.70 15.99 1.18
CA ASP A 161 9.11 16.35 1.18
C ASP A 161 10.05 15.12 1.16
N GLY A 162 9.61 14.06 0.49
CA GLY A 162 10.34 12.81 0.39
C GLY A 162 11.42 12.83 -0.70
N GLU A 163 12.25 11.79 -0.69
CA GLU A 163 13.34 11.55 -1.64
C GLU A 163 12.93 10.55 -2.72
N ILE A 164 13.26 10.84 -3.97
CA ILE A 164 13.17 9.89 -5.09
C ILE A 164 14.59 9.45 -5.43
N VAL A 165 14.89 8.16 -5.18
CA VAL A 165 16.21 7.61 -5.47
C VAL A 165 16.45 7.56 -6.98
N ALA A 166 17.55 8.14 -7.45
CA ALA A 166 17.83 8.32 -8.88
C ALA A 166 18.02 6.98 -9.61
N GLU A 167 18.69 6.03 -8.98
CA GLU A 167 18.96 4.72 -9.53
C GLU A 167 17.75 3.78 -9.32
N PHE A 168 17.60 2.80 -10.23
CA PHE A 168 16.70 1.68 -9.99
C PHE A 168 17.32 0.71 -9.02
N ILE A 169 16.51 0.20 -8.10
CA ILE A 169 16.89 -0.87 -7.19
C ILE A 169 16.41 -2.22 -7.74
N GLY A 170 17.16 -3.28 -7.51
CA GLY A 170 16.75 -4.64 -7.82
C GLY A 170 15.96 -5.25 -6.66
N ILE A 171 14.76 -5.76 -6.93
CA ILE A 171 13.96 -6.51 -5.97
C ILE A 171 13.83 -7.95 -6.47
N GLU A 172 14.11 -8.91 -5.60
CA GLU A 172 13.94 -10.34 -5.93
C GLU A 172 12.46 -10.72 -5.82
N ILE A 173 11.88 -11.11 -6.96
CA ILE A 173 10.49 -11.56 -7.05
C ILE A 173 10.47 -12.87 -7.85
N ALA A 174 10.02 -13.96 -7.26
CA ALA A 174 9.93 -15.28 -7.91
C ALA A 174 11.24 -15.68 -8.63
N GLU A 175 12.37 -15.61 -7.91
CA GLU A 175 13.72 -15.94 -8.40
C GLU A 175 14.23 -15.04 -9.54
N ARG A 176 13.69 -13.84 -9.68
CA ARG A 176 14.13 -12.83 -10.67
C ARG A 176 14.38 -11.49 -10.01
N THR A 177 15.50 -10.86 -10.34
CA THR A 177 15.76 -9.47 -9.97
C THR A 177 14.96 -8.55 -10.89
N VAL A 178 14.00 -7.82 -10.31
CA VAL A 178 13.11 -6.91 -11.04
C VAL A 178 13.43 -5.47 -10.65
N PRO A 179 13.67 -4.56 -11.61
CA PRO A 179 13.97 -3.16 -11.31
C PRO A 179 12.76 -2.43 -10.73
N HIS A 180 12.99 -1.63 -9.69
CA HIS A 180 11.96 -0.77 -9.10
C HIS A 180 12.52 0.64 -8.85
N ARG A 181 11.66 1.65 -8.92
CA ARG A 181 11.95 3.00 -8.44
C ARG A 181 11.62 3.06 -6.96
N LEU A 182 12.58 3.52 -6.17
CA LEU A 182 12.43 3.70 -4.72
C LEU A 182 12.10 5.16 -4.41
N HIS A 183 11.08 5.35 -3.58
CA HIS A 183 10.68 6.63 -2.99
C HIS A 183 10.75 6.48 -1.47
N ILE A 184 11.24 7.51 -0.78
CA ILE A 184 11.47 7.48 0.66
C ILE A 184 10.76 8.68 1.29
N ILE A 185 10.03 8.44 2.37
CA ILE A 185 9.37 9.49 3.17
C ILE A 185 9.75 9.27 4.63
N ASP A 186 10.33 10.28 5.26
CA ASP A 186 10.65 10.26 6.69
C ASP A 186 9.57 11.01 7.49
N LEU A 187 9.10 10.40 8.58
CA LEU A 187 8.08 10.93 9.47
C LEU A 187 8.60 10.99 10.92
N PRO A 188 8.25 12.03 11.71
CA PRO A 188 7.46 13.18 11.30
C PRO A 188 8.26 14.11 10.38
N ARG A 189 7.54 14.85 9.53
CA ARG A 189 8.16 15.89 8.69
C ARG A 189 8.85 16.95 9.55
N GLY A 190 10.07 17.33 9.16
CA GLY A 190 10.86 18.29 9.94
C GLY A 190 11.38 17.76 11.28
N GLY A 191 11.35 16.45 11.49
CA GLY A 191 11.94 15.78 12.64
C GLY A 191 13.44 16.05 12.71
N ALA A 192 13.89 16.39 13.90
CA ALA A 192 15.19 16.97 14.23
C ALA A 192 16.39 16.26 13.58
N GLN A 193 17.24 17.08 13.02
CA GLN A 193 18.66 16.79 12.77
C GLN A 193 19.37 16.36 14.06
#